data_21e6a81479fcd0a797bc66266104dddc
#
_entry.id   21e6a81479fcd0a797bc66266104dddc
#
_cell.length_a   1.000
_cell.length_b   1.000
_cell.length_c   1.000
_cell.angle_alpha   90.00
_cell.angle_beta   90.00
_cell.angle_gamma   90.00
#
_symmetry.space_group_name_H-M   'P 1'
#
loop_
_entity.id
_entity.type
_entity.pdbx_description
1 polymer ?
#
loop_
_entity_poly.entity_id
_entity_poly.type
_entity_poly.pdbx_seq_one_letter_code
_entity_poly.pdbx_strand_id
1 'polypeptide(L)'
;MRILIKNAYNTYNYGSMMMCENLIKELKKRISNIDFFIDNATDDNIQRLKIATEYNKIESSNLYVDNYKLKRGFFAKLERKIKYDIYQFKIIKNVKKYNVVLVLGGDDYAETYDDKKYALKLLKQLNRLNNRTNLIMIGQTIGPYTGKRKEYAKKLFPKIKLYTRDDLSSQYIINELNSSPNISRDLAWLDLQLQGKFEQDYNKILNKYMLKNDQYIVIVGTGLAKWYTINEEKFYFNFVKIIDNIKVKYPAKKIVWLSHVTTPEPALSDNTMLNIINSKYDNYIDKNLVVIKEQVLPVFARIILGHAYFTLTCRMHAAVSSFQMGKPAICLSYSSKYKGVISDGLNMKNLVIEAKDDEIWKNEIIKIVDKKIEYIEKNYDELLIKIKKNVADCKNKVEKTMDEIALTLK
;
A
#
# COMPACT_ATOMS: atom_id res chain seq x y z
N MET A 1 4.53 -24.99 12.08
CA MET A 1 5.61 -24.09 11.57
C MET A 1 5.38 -22.71 12.13
N ARG A 2 6.43 -22.03 12.63
CA ARG A 2 6.35 -20.68 13.22
C ARG A 2 6.95 -19.65 12.26
N ILE A 3 6.15 -18.72 11.77
CA ILE A 3 6.54 -17.71 10.78
C ILE A 3 6.45 -16.31 11.40
N LEU A 4 7.54 -15.54 11.36
CA LEU A 4 7.54 -14.13 11.74
C LEU A 4 7.35 -13.26 10.50
N ILE A 5 6.31 -12.43 10.47
CA ILE A 5 6.06 -11.45 9.40
C ILE A 5 6.45 -10.06 9.89
N LYS A 6 7.37 -9.42 9.18
CA LYS A 6 7.81 -8.04 9.42
C LYS A 6 7.13 -7.07 8.44
N ASN A 7 7.04 -5.81 8.84
CA ASN A 7 6.45 -4.70 8.08
C ASN A 7 4.94 -4.85 7.80
N ALA A 8 4.23 -5.61 8.64
CA ALA A 8 2.81 -5.94 8.48
C ALA A 8 1.91 -5.37 9.61
N TYR A 9 2.48 -4.60 10.54
CA TYR A 9 1.80 -4.18 11.76
C TYR A 9 0.71 -3.12 11.56
N ASN A 10 0.78 -2.32 10.50
CA ASN A 10 -0.18 -1.23 10.30
C ASN A 10 -1.39 -1.70 9.48
N THR A 11 -2.40 -2.27 10.14
CA THR A 11 -3.65 -2.74 9.51
C THR A 11 -4.62 -1.60 9.15
N TYR A 12 -4.35 -0.38 9.59
CA TYR A 12 -5.09 0.82 9.20
C TYR A 12 -4.60 1.44 7.88
N ASN A 13 -3.44 1.01 7.39
CA ASN A 13 -3.04 1.17 5.99
C ASN A 13 -3.58 -0.03 5.21
N TYR A 14 -4.68 0.15 4.50
CA TYR A 14 -5.38 -0.96 3.83
C TYR A 14 -4.49 -1.67 2.81
N GLY A 15 -3.57 -0.96 2.16
CA GLY A 15 -2.60 -1.58 1.26
C GLY A 15 -1.69 -2.58 1.97
N SER A 16 -1.10 -2.18 3.10
CA SER A 16 -0.26 -3.06 3.91
C SER A 16 -1.04 -4.25 4.47
N MET A 17 -2.28 -4.01 4.91
CA MET A 17 -3.15 -5.06 5.41
C MET A 17 -3.54 -6.06 4.31
N MET A 18 -3.90 -5.61 3.10
CA MET A 18 -4.20 -6.49 1.96
C MET A 18 -3.04 -7.42 1.60
N MET A 19 -1.82 -6.88 1.59
CA MET A 19 -0.63 -7.69 1.33
C MET A 19 -0.41 -8.74 2.41
N CYS A 20 -0.57 -8.38 3.69
CA CYS A 20 -0.42 -9.30 4.82
C CYS A 20 -1.53 -10.37 4.83
N GLU A 21 -2.77 -9.98 4.62
CA GLU A 21 -3.92 -10.88 4.50
C GLU A 21 -3.70 -11.94 3.41
N ASN A 22 -3.30 -11.51 2.21
CA ASN A 22 -3.04 -12.42 1.11
C ASN A 22 -1.84 -13.32 1.36
N LEU A 23 -0.76 -12.81 1.98
CA LEU A 23 0.37 -13.65 2.37
C LEU A 23 -0.05 -14.77 3.33
N ILE A 24 -0.81 -14.45 4.37
CA ILE A 24 -1.32 -15.42 5.35
C ILE A 24 -2.26 -16.41 4.68
N LYS A 25 -3.24 -15.93 3.90
CA LYS A 25 -4.21 -16.75 3.16
C LYS A 25 -3.52 -17.76 2.25
N GLU A 26 -2.58 -17.31 1.44
CA GLU A 26 -1.93 -18.14 0.45
C GLU A 26 -0.96 -19.16 1.08
N LEU A 27 -0.27 -18.81 2.16
CA LEU A 27 0.56 -19.77 2.90
C LEU A 27 -0.30 -20.80 3.63
N LYS A 28 -1.39 -20.39 4.29
CA LYS A 28 -2.36 -21.29 4.95
C LYS A 28 -2.93 -22.33 3.97
N LYS A 29 -3.20 -21.92 2.73
CA LYS A 29 -3.72 -22.80 1.66
C LYS A 29 -2.73 -23.89 1.26
N ARG A 30 -1.42 -23.61 1.35
CA ARG A 30 -0.34 -24.46 0.81
C ARG A 30 0.41 -25.28 1.87
N ILE A 31 0.38 -24.85 3.11
CA ILE A 31 1.14 -25.45 4.21
C ILE A 31 0.20 -25.65 5.40
N SER A 32 0.20 -26.87 5.94
CA SER A 32 -0.56 -27.20 7.16
C SER A 32 0.15 -26.70 8.42
N ASN A 33 -0.62 -26.42 9.47
CA ASN A 33 -0.13 -26.10 10.82
C ASN A 33 0.91 -24.96 10.89
N ILE A 34 0.50 -23.76 10.48
CA ILE A 34 1.31 -22.57 10.59
C ILE A 34 0.81 -21.69 11.74
N ASP A 35 1.75 -21.18 12.54
CA ASP A 35 1.50 -20.12 13.52
C ASP A 35 2.19 -18.84 12.99
N PHE A 36 1.43 -17.79 12.78
CA PHE A 36 1.94 -16.49 12.30
C PHE A 36 2.17 -15.56 13.48
N PHE A 37 3.31 -14.90 13.46
CA PHE A 37 3.69 -13.87 14.42
C PHE A 37 3.93 -12.56 13.67
N ILE A 38 3.21 -11.52 14.05
CA ILE A 38 3.34 -10.21 13.42
C ILE A 38 4.26 -9.33 14.25
N ASP A 39 5.35 -8.89 13.66
CA ASP A 39 6.30 -8.01 14.31
C ASP A 39 5.70 -6.61 14.55
N ASN A 40 5.85 -6.11 15.78
CA ASN A 40 5.39 -4.77 16.18
C ASN A 40 3.86 -4.53 16.08
N ALA A 41 3.04 -5.56 16.11
CA ALA A 41 1.58 -5.43 16.04
C ALA A 41 0.94 -5.26 17.43
N THR A 42 -0.09 -4.42 17.51
CA THR A 42 -0.97 -4.30 18.68
C THR A 42 -2.02 -5.41 18.67
N ASP A 43 -2.70 -5.62 19.80
CA ASP A 43 -3.79 -6.60 19.87
C ASP A 43 -4.91 -6.29 18.89
N ASP A 44 -5.23 -5.03 18.69
CA ASP A 44 -6.23 -4.60 17.71
C ASP A 44 -5.80 -4.97 16.27
N ASN A 45 -4.54 -4.73 15.90
CA ASN A 45 -4.02 -5.14 14.58
C ASN A 45 -4.12 -6.66 14.39
N ILE A 46 -3.84 -7.44 15.44
CA ILE A 46 -3.97 -8.90 15.41
C ILE A 46 -5.44 -9.32 15.23
N GLN A 47 -6.38 -8.71 15.96
CA GLN A 47 -7.80 -9.02 15.81
C GLN A 47 -8.31 -8.69 14.41
N ARG A 48 -7.93 -7.54 13.84
CA ARG A 48 -8.28 -7.17 12.47
C ARG A 48 -7.77 -8.19 11.45
N LEU A 49 -6.53 -8.68 11.61
CA LEU A 49 -5.97 -9.73 10.74
C LEU A 49 -6.71 -11.07 10.93
N LYS A 50 -7.02 -11.48 12.15
CA LYS A 50 -7.79 -12.72 12.42
C LYS A 50 -9.14 -12.68 11.73
N ILE A 51 -9.86 -11.57 11.82
CA ILE A 51 -11.16 -11.39 11.18
C ILE A 51 -11.02 -11.44 9.65
N ALA A 52 -10.07 -10.67 9.08
CA ALA A 52 -9.89 -10.58 7.63
C ALA A 52 -9.45 -11.90 7.00
N THR A 53 -8.62 -12.69 7.69
CA THR A 53 -8.08 -13.95 7.17
C THR A 53 -8.89 -15.20 7.56
N GLU A 54 -9.88 -15.04 8.43
CA GLU A 54 -10.58 -16.16 9.08
C GLU A 54 -9.60 -17.20 9.66
N TYR A 55 -8.54 -16.71 10.34
CA TYR A 55 -7.49 -17.55 10.88
C TYR A 55 -7.05 -17.11 12.27
N ASN A 56 -7.21 -18.00 13.27
CA ASN A 56 -6.99 -17.65 14.67
C ASN A 56 -5.53 -17.81 15.16
N LYS A 57 -4.67 -18.55 14.42
CA LYS A 57 -3.27 -18.76 14.78
C LYS A 57 -2.38 -17.59 14.32
N ILE A 58 -2.75 -16.37 14.69
CA ILE A 58 -2.02 -15.13 14.43
C ILE A 58 -1.83 -14.45 15.79
N GLU A 59 -0.58 -14.13 16.12
CA GLU A 59 -0.20 -13.51 17.39
C GLU A 59 0.76 -12.33 17.17
N SER A 60 0.85 -11.43 18.14
CA SER A 60 1.94 -10.47 18.19
C SER A 60 3.25 -11.15 18.53
N SER A 61 4.36 -10.73 17.92
CA SER A 61 5.69 -11.22 18.33
C SER A 61 6.07 -10.80 19.74
N ASN A 62 5.40 -9.78 20.31
CA ASN A 62 5.65 -9.16 21.63
C ASN A 62 7.10 -8.69 21.82
N LEU A 63 7.86 -8.52 20.73
CA LEU A 63 9.25 -8.07 20.82
C LEU A 63 9.35 -6.57 21.04
N TYR A 64 8.39 -5.83 20.48
CA TYR A 64 8.27 -4.39 20.62
C TYR A 64 6.87 -3.94 20.16
N VAL A 65 6.22 -3.12 20.96
CA VAL A 65 5.01 -2.38 20.57
C VAL A 65 5.32 -0.91 20.74
N ASP A 66 5.39 -0.17 19.64
CA ASP A 66 5.53 1.29 19.68
C ASP A 66 4.15 1.88 19.96
N ASN A 67 3.91 2.23 21.19
CA ASN A 67 2.78 3.07 21.54
C ASN A 67 3.10 4.48 20.99
N TYR A 68 2.69 4.76 19.76
CA TYR A 68 2.87 6.04 19.05
C TYR A 68 2.16 7.21 19.75
N LYS A 69 2.50 7.47 21.01
CA LYS A 69 2.26 8.77 21.62
C LYS A 69 3.45 9.65 21.26
N LEU A 70 3.30 10.43 20.19
CA LEU A 70 4.30 11.37 19.69
C LEU A 70 4.63 12.43 20.74
N LYS A 71 5.52 12.12 21.66
CA LYS A 71 6.22 13.13 22.42
C LYS A 71 7.23 13.82 21.48
N ARG A 72 7.15 15.13 21.33
CA ARG A 72 8.13 15.94 20.58
C ARG A 72 9.24 16.40 21.52
N GLY A 73 10.49 16.50 21.03
CA GLY A 73 11.64 17.06 21.77
C GLY A 73 12.87 16.15 21.74
N PHE A 74 13.99 16.68 22.27
CA PHE A 74 15.29 15.99 22.31
C PHE A 74 15.23 14.70 23.12
N PHE A 75 14.63 14.72 24.31
CA PHE A 75 14.47 13.53 25.16
C PHE A 75 13.62 12.45 24.51
N ALA A 76 12.58 12.83 23.77
CA ALA A 76 11.78 11.90 23.03
C ALA A 76 12.53 11.24 21.83
N LYS A 77 13.48 11.95 21.21
CA LYS A 77 14.37 11.36 20.20
C LYS A 77 15.34 10.36 20.82
N LEU A 78 15.87 10.65 22.00
CA LEU A 78 16.77 9.76 22.72
C LEU A 78 16.03 8.50 23.20
N GLU A 79 14.84 8.64 23.78
CA GLU A 79 14.00 7.52 24.21
C GLU A 79 13.66 6.59 23.03
N ARG A 80 13.27 7.16 21.87
CA ARG A 80 13.01 6.37 20.66
C ARG A 80 14.22 5.61 20.15
N LYS A 81 15.41 6.24 20.23
CA LYS A 81 16.67 5.59 19.84
C LYS A 81 16.96 4.40 20.77
N ILE A 82 16.86 4.59 22.10
CA ILE A 82 17.08 3.52 23.08
C ILE A 82 16.08 2.38 22.88
N LYS A 83 14.78 2.69 22.74
CA LYS A 83 13.74 1.68 22.49
C LYS A 83 14.01 0.91 21.19
N TYR A 84 14.43 1.60 20.13
CA TYR A 84 14.80 0.96 18.88
C TYR A 84 15.99 0.04 19.02
N ASP A 85 17.04 0.45 19.74
CA ASP A 85 18.24 -0.36 19.94
C ASP A 85 17.91 -1.60 20.81
N ILE A 86 17.05 -1.47 21.83
CA ILE A 86 16.53 -2.58 22.62
C ILE A 86 15.72 -3.54 21.74
N TYR A 87 14.86 -3.02 20.89
CA TYR A 87 14.10 -3.82 19.93
C TYR A 87 15.02 -4.60 18.99
N GLN A 88 16.05 -3.94 18.42
CA GLN A 88 17.05 -4.61 17.58
C GLN A 88 17.72 -5.78 18.29
N PHE A 89 18.07 -5.59 19.55
CA PHE A 89 18.67 -6.65 20.38
C PHE A 89 17.68 -7.79 20.62
N LYS A 90 16.44 -7.46 21.03
CA LYS A 90 15.39 -8.46 21.31
C LYS A 90 15.05 -9.29 20.09
N ILE A 91 14.86 -8.67 18.91
CA ILE A 91 14.50 -9.41 17.69
C ILE A 91 15.62 -10.37 17.30
N ILE A 92 16.87 -9.92 17.31
CA ILE A 92 18.01 -10.77 16.95
C ILE A 92 18.22 -11.92 17.95
N LYS A 93 17.97 -11.70 19.24
CA LYS A 93 18.04 -12.76 20.27
C LYS A 93 16.95 -13.79 20.08
N ASN A 94 15.73 -13.38 19.73
CA ASN A 94 14.55 -14.22 19.69
C ASN A 94 14.23 -14.79 18.30
N VAL A 95 14.88 -14.32 17.24
CA VAL A 95 14.54 -14.71 15.86
C VAL A 95 14.67 -16.22 15.61
N LYS A 96 15.55 -16.90 16.33
CA LYS A 96 15.73 -18.37 16.25
C LYS A 96 14.50 -19.18 16.71
N LYS A 97 13.51 -18.54 17.35
CA LYS A 97 12.24 -19.18 17.71
C LYS A 97 11.31 -19.39 16.51
N TYR A 98 11.61 -18.75 15.37
CA TYR A 98 10.84 -18.83 14.14
C TYR A 98 11.59 -19.65 13.09
N ASN A 99 10.86 -20.46 12.35
CA ASN A 99 11.43 -21.26 11.26
C ASN A 99 11.86 -20.36 10.09
N VAL A 100 11.13 -19.25 9.87
CA VAL A 100 11.41 -18.28 8.81
C VAL A 100 10.96 -16.89 9.23
N VAL A 101 11.65 -15.88 8.71
CA VAL A 101 11.23 -14.46 8.76
C VAL A 101 10.84 -14.03 7.35
N LEU A 102 9.59 -13.65 7.18
CA LEU A 102 9.07 -13.04 5.96
C LEU A 102 9.04 -11.52 6.11
N VAL A 103 9.77 -10.81 5.26
CA VAL A 103 9.74 -9.34 5.23
C VAL A 103 8.76 -8.93 4.15
N LEU A 104 7.58 -8.49 4.60
CA LEU A 104 6.49 -8.11 3.72
C LEU A 104 6.81 -6.83 2.96
N GLY A 105 6.31 -6.74 1.73
CA GLY A 105 6.52 -5.66 0.79
C GLY A 105 6.06 -4.29 1.25
N GLY A 106 6.52 -3.34 0.51
CA GLY A 106 6.38 -1.91 0.68
C GLY A 106 7.46 -1.21 -0.12
N ASP A 107 7.70 0.04 0.19
CA ASP A 107 8.80 0.85 -0.32
C ASP A 107 9.77 1.28 0.80
N ASP A 108 9.78 0.55 1.92
CA ASP A 108 10.67 0.80 3.06
C ASP A 108 12.16 0.64 2.72
N TYR A 109 12.46 -0.17 1.71
CA TYR A 109 13.82 -0.40 1.20
C TYR A 109 14.15 0.41 -0.05
N ALA A 110 13.40 1.49 -0.32
CA ALA A 110 13.72 2.49 -1.32
C ALA A 110 14.17 3.80 -0.64
N GLU A 111 15.04 4.59 -1.28
CA GLU A 111 15.44 5.92 -0.76
C GLU A 111 14.40 7.01 -1.07
N THR A 112 13.14 6.67 -1.19
CA THR A 112 12.06 7.59 -1.57
C THR A 112 11.82 8.66 -0.51
N TYR A 113 12.04 8.34 0.76
CA TYR A 113 11.66 9.16 1.91
C TYR A 113 12.82 9.90 2.58
N ASP A 114 13.91 10.15 1.85
CA ASP A 114 15.07 10.99 2.22
C ASP A 114 15.80 10.69 3.55
N ASP A 115 15.41 9.69 4.32
CA ASP A 115 16.16 9.30 5.53
C ASP A 115 17.27 8.28 5.21
N LYS A 116 18.34 8.81 4.64
CA LYS A 116 19.53 8.04 4.26
C LYS A 116 20.15 7.23 5.41
N LYS A 117 20.04 7.72 6.65
CA LYS A 117 20.53 7.00 7.84
C LYS A 117 19.62 5.84 8.20
N TYR A 118 18.32 6.02 8.04
CA TYR A 118 17.32 4.99 8.31
C TYR A 118 17.44 3.83 7.34
N ALA A 119 17.57 4.09 6.05
CA ALA A 119 17.76 3.06 5.03
C ALA A 119 18.98 2.15 5.34
N LEU A 120 20.12 2.73 5.75
CA LEU A 120 21.28 1.94 6.13
C LEU A 120 21.05 1.07 7.38
N LYS A 121 20.26 1.58 8.36
CA LYS A 121 19.89 0.79 9.55
C LYS A 121 19.04 -0.41 9.18
N LEU A 122 18.06 -0.23 8.28
CA LEU A 122 17.22 -1.33 7.79
C LEU A 122 18.05 -2.41 7.08
N LEU A 123 18.96 -2.01 6.17
CA LEU A 123 19.87 -2.95 5.50
C LEU A 123 20.76 -3.72 6.50
N LYS A 124 21.28 -3.06 7.52
CA LYS A 124 22.06 -3.72 8.60
C LYS A 124 21.19 -4.68 9.41
N GLN A 125 19.93 -4.33 9.68
CA GLN A 125 18.99 -5.22 10.35
C GLN A 125 18.73 -6.48 9.52
N LEU A 126 18.43 -6.33 8.23
CA LEU A 126 18.25 -7.47 7.32
C LEU A 126 19.44 -8.42 7.34
N ASN A 127 20.66 -7.88 7.24
CA ASN A 127 21.88 -8.70 7.28
C ASN A 127 22.00 -9.50 8.59
N ARG A 128 21.73 -8.86 9.73
CA ARG A 128 21.75 -9.53 11.03
C ARG A 128 20.71 -10.63 11.15
N LEU A 129 19.53 -10.41 10.62
CA LEU A 129 18.44 -11.41 10.60
C LEU A 129 18.83 -12.57 9.66
N ASN A 130 19.25 -12.28 8.44
CA ASN A 130 19.62 -13.27 7.45
C ASN A 130 20.74 -14.21 7.93
N ASN A 131 21.69 -13.69 8.73
CA ASN A 131 22.76 -14.50 9.33
C ASN A 131 22.29 -15.42 10.47
N ARG A 132 21.00 -15.37 10.90
CA ARG A 132 20.51 -16.11 12.07
C ARG A 132 19.28 -16.95 11.83
N THR A 133 18.60 -16.73 10.73
CA THR A 133 17.36 -17.42 10.36
C THR A 133 17.19 -17.42 8.85
N ASN A 134 16.35 -18.30 8.34
CA ASN A 134 15.89 -18.23 6.96
C ASN A 134 15.07 -16.92 6.79
N LEU A 135 15.49 -16.05 5.87
CA LEU A 135 14.85 -14.76 5.62
C LEU A 135 14.45 -14.67 4.15
N ILE A 136 13.20 -14.35 3.91
CA ILE A 136 12.65 -14.13 2.57
C ILE A 136 11.99 -12.76 2.52
N MET A 137 12.34 -11.94 1.54
CA MET A 137 11.67 -10.67 1.24
C MET A 137 10.64 -10.88 0.14
N ILE A 138 9.41 -10.36 0.35
CA ILE A 138 8.28 -10.60 -0.56
C ILE A 138 7.58 -9.30 -0.93
N GLY A 139 7.42 -9.04 -2.22
CA GLY A 139 6.64 -7.90 -2.70
C GLY A 139 7.31 -6.54 -2.49
N GLN A 140 8.65 -6.48 -2.55
CA GLN A 140 9.41 -5.26 -2.28
C GLN A 140 9.56 -4.37 -3.51
N THR A 141 9.49 -3.04 -3.28
CA THR A 141 10.12 -2.04 -4.14
C THR A 141 11.50 -1.73 -3.56
N ILE A 142 12.55 -1.90 -4.37
CA ILE A 142 13.93 -1.79 -3.94
C ILE A 142 14.64 -0.65 -4.68
N GLY A 143 15.38 0.18 -3.92
CA GLY A 143 16.22 1.24 -4.44
C GLY A 143 15.47 2.45 -5.02
N PRO A 144 16.15 3.34 -5.73
CA PRO A 144 17.62 3.35 -5.87
C PRO A 144 18.34 3.66 -4.56
N TYR A 145 19.56 3.13 -4.40
CA TYR A 145 20.46 3.47 -3.30
C TYR A 145 21.64 4.29 -3.79
N THR A 146 22.17 5.16 -2.92
CA THR A 146 23.32 6.00 -3.21
C THR A 146 24.46 5.80 -2.22
N GLY A 147 25.73 6.05 -2.65
CA GLY A 147 26.91 6.04 -1.80
C GLY A 147 27.08 4.75 -0.97
N LYS A 148 27.41 4.88 0.32
CA LYS A 148 27.68 3.75 1.22
C LYS A 148 26.53 2.74 1.33
N ARG A 149 25.28 3.16 1.08
CA ARG A 149 24.11 2.26 1.12
C ARG A 149 24.09 1.35 -0.09
N LYS A 150 24.44 1.87 -1.27
CA LYS A 150 24.55 1.08 -2.50
C LYS A 150 25.63 0.00 -2.33
N GLU A 151 26.79 0.37 -1.80
CA GLU A 151 27.88 -0.59 -1.55
C GLU A 151 27.50 -1.66 -0.51
N TYR A 152 26.73 -1.28 0.51
CA TYR A 152 26.22 -2.24 1.48
C TYR A 152 25.17 -3.17 0.87
N ALA A 153 24.26 -2.62 0.07
CA ALA A 153 23.21 -3.35 -0.62
C ALA A 153 23.79 -4.38 -1.62
N LYS A 154 24.83 -4.01 -2.40
CA LYS A 154 25.57 -4.93 -3.28
C LYS A 154 26.10 -6.17 -2.58
N LYS A 155 26.55 -6.02 -1.33
CA LYS A 155 27.08 -7.15 -0.53
C LYS A 155 25.99 -7.97 0.14
N LEU A 156 24.82 -7.38 0.35
CA LEU A 156 23.71 -7.97 1.10
C LEU A 156 22.74 -8.74 0.21
N PHE A 157 22.22 -8.12 -0.85
CA PHE A 157 21.13 -8.71 -1.65
C PHE A 157 21.47 -10.03 -2.33
N PRO A 158 22.72 -10.32 -2.78
CA PRO A 158 23.07 -11.66 -3.28
C PRO A 158 22.89 -12.81 -2.27
N LYS A 159 22.76 -12.47 -0.96
CA LYS A 159 22.62 -13.44 0.14
C LYS A 159 21.18 -13.61 0.62
N ILE A 160 20.23 -12.84 0.05
CA ILE A 160 18.83 -12.82 0.50
C ILE A 160 17.92 -13.36 -0.60
N LYS A 161 17.03 -14.28 -0.24
CA LYS A 161 15.94 -14.68 -1.13
C LYS A 161 14.93 -13.55 -1.23
N LEU A 162 14.80 -12.96 -2.42
CA LEU A 162 14.01 -11.75 -2.66
C LEU A 162 13.05 -11.95 -3.82
N TYR A 163 11.78 -11.61 -3.58
CA TYR A 163 10.71 -11.50 -4.57
C TYR A 163 10.30 -10.04 -4.69
N THR A 164 10.59 -9.41 -5.82
CA THR A 164 10.18 -8.03 -6.09
C THR A 164 8.72 -7.98 -6.53
N ARG A 165 8.07 -6.84 -6.37
CA ARG A 165 6.68 -6.65 -6.85
C ARG A 165 6.58 -5.92 -8.19
N ASP A 166 7.71 -5.49 -8.74
CA ASP A 166 7.77 -4.72 -9.98
C ASP A 166 9.09 -4.96 -10.73
N ASP A 167 9.02 -4.74 -12.05
CA ASP A 167 10.15 -4.99 -12.94
C ASP A 167 11.24 -3.92 -12.79
N LEU A 168 10.92 -2.68 -12.37
CA LEU A 168 11.89 -1.61 -12.13
C LEU A 168 12.83 -1.97 -10.99
N SER A 169 12.28 -2.47 -9.88
CA SER A 169 13.08 -2.97 -8.75
C SER A 169 13.95 -4.14 -9.16
N SER A 170 13.43 -5.07 -9.97
CA SER A 170 14.20 -6.21 -10.46
C SER A 170 15.37 -5.78 -11.33
N GLN A 171 15.12 -4.89 -12.29
CA GLN A 171 16.17 -4.35 -13.17
C GLN A 171 17.24 -3.59 -12.37
N TYR A 172 16.82 -2.77 -11.40
CA TYR A 172 17.76 -2.08 -10.51
C TYR A 172 18.65 -3.05 -9.73
N ILE A 173 18.09 -4.12 -9.19
CA ILE A 173 18.84 -5.13 -8.43
C ILE A 173 19.83 -5.85 -9.34
N ILE A 174 19.42 -6.25 -10.53
CA ILE A 174 20.29 -6.94 -11.50
C ILE A 174 21.44 -6.02 -11.94
N ASN A 175 21.11 -4.81 -12.38
CA ASN A 175 22.08 -3.92 -13.01
C ASN A 175 23.00 -3.22 -11.99
N GLU A 176 22.49 -2.93 -10.78
CA GLU A 176 23.15 -2.03 -9.84
C GLU A 176 23.60 -2.71 -8.55
N LEU A 177 23.02 -3.88 -8.21
CA LEU A 177 23.34 -4.58 -6.95
C LEU A 177 23.96 -5.97 -7.17
N ASN A 178 24.23 -6.36 -8.41
CA ASN A 178 24.83 -7.66 -8.78
C ASN A 178 24.09 -8.86 -8.14
N SER A 179 22.77 -8.84 -8.17
CA SER A 179 21.94 -9.88 -7.59
C SER A 179 20.80 -10.26 -8.53
N SER A 180 20.29 -11.48 -8.43
CA SER A 180 19.19 -11.99 -9.25
C SER A 180 17.95 -12.21 -8.40
N PRO A 181 17.02 -11.24 -8.34
CA PRO A 181 15.78 -11.38 -7.61
C PRO A 181 14.81 -12.27 -8.37
N ASN A 182 13.86 -12.90 -7.66
CA ASN A 182 12.70 -13.51 -8.29
C ASN A 182 11.68 -12.41 -8.62
N ILE A 183 11.19 -12.40 -9.85
CA ILE A 183 10.24 -11.39 -10.33
C ILE A 183 8.82 -11.83 -9.98
N SER A 184 8.09 -11.01 -9.25
CA SER A 184 6.70 -11.22 -8.87
C SER A 184 5.84 -10.00 -9.17
N ARG A 185 4.70 -9.92 -8.53
CA ARG A 185 3.79 -8.77 -8.50
C ARG A 185 3.36 -8.49 -7.06
N ASP A 186 2.69 -7.35 -6.86
CA ASP A 186 2.18 -6.98 -5.55
C ASP A 186 1.14 -7.99 -5.06
N LEU A 187 1.25 -8.41 -3.80
CA LEU A 187 0.32 -9.39 -3.19
C LEU A 187 -1.13 -8.88 -3.16
N ALA A 188 -1.34 -7.57 -3.21
CA ALA A 188 -2.66 -6.98 -3.22
C ALA A 188 -3.44 -7.23 -4.53
N TRP A 189 -2.82 -7.77 -5.58
CA TRP A 189 -3.54 -8.24 -6.77
C TRP A 189 -4.41 -9.46 -6.54
N LEU A 190 -4.12 -10.29 -5.53
CA LEU A 190 -4.95 -11.46 -5.20
C LEU A 190 -6.28 -11.04 -4.58
N ASP A 191 -7.26 -11.93 -4.69
CA ASP A 191 -8.54 -11.78 -4.00
C ASP A 191 -8.32 -11.89 -2.49
N LEU A 192 -8.97 -11.01 -1.73
CA LEU A 192 -8.98 -11.07 -0.27
C LEU A 192 -9.81 -12.25 0.22
N GLN A 193 -9.55 -12.75 1.43
CA GLN A 193 -10.22 -13.95 1.98
C GLN A 193 -11.75 -13.82 1.94
N LEU A 194 -12.27 -12.67 2.32
CA LEU A 194 -13.72 -12.42 2.39
C LEU A 194 -14.29 -11.78 1.11
N GLN A 195 -13.47 -11.57 0.04
CA GLN A 195 -13.90 -10.79 -1.12
C GLN A 195 -15.12 -11.38 -1.81
N GLY A 196 -15.15 -12.70 -2.08
CA GLY A 196 -16.28 -13.34 -2.73
C GLY A 196 -17.58 -13.22 -1.94
N LYS A 197 -17.53 -13.34 -0.61
CA LYS A 197 -18.67 -13.16 0.27
C LYS A 197 -19.21 -11.73 0.22
N PHE A 198 -18.32 -10.74 0.31
CA PHE A 198 -18.71 -9.33 0.25
C PHE A 198 -19.17 -8.92 -1.14
N GLU A 199 -18.66 -9.54 -2.19
CA GLU A 199 -19.10 -9.30 -3.57
C GLU A 199 -20.52 -9.82 -3.81
N GLN A 200 -20.91 -10.96 -3.24
CA GLN A 200 -22.30 -11.45 -3.30
C GLN A 200 -23.29 -10.50 -2.61
N ASP A 201 -22.86 -9.84 -1.56
CA ASP A 201 -23.66 -8.91 -0.75
C ASP A 201 -23.34 -7.43 -0.99
N TYR A 202 -22.67 -7.08 -2.12
CA TYR A 202 -22.17 -5.71 -2.36
C TYR A 202 -23.24 -4.63 -2.22
N ASN A 203 -24.49 -4.94 -2.58
CA ASN A 203 -25.60 -4.00 -2.45
C ASN A 203 -25.85 -3.57 -1.00
N LYS A 204 -25.64 -4.44 0.00
CA LYS A 204 -25.77 -4.07 1.42
C LYS A 204 -24.71 -3.03 1.80
N ILE A 205 -23.49 -3.19 1.26
CA ILE A 205 -22.38 -2.25 1.50
C ILE A 205 -22.69 -0.91 0.86
N LEU A 206 -23.10 -0.91 -0.40
CA LEU A 206 -23.41 0.31 -1.13
C LEU A 206 -24.61 1.05 -0.53
N ASN A 207 -25.67 0.32 -0.16
CA ASN A 207 -26.88 0.90 0.41
C ASN A 207 -26.63 1.62 1.76
N LYS A 208 -25.64 1.16 2.57
CA LYS A 208 -25.23 1.86 3.79
C LYS A 208 -24.86 3.32 3.53
N TYR A 209 -24.35 3.63 2.34
CA TYR A 209 -23.95 4.97 1.92
C TYR A 209 -24.85 5.53 0.81
N MET A 210 -26.01 4.90 0.59
CA MET A 210 -26.95 5.28 -0.48
C MET A 210 -26.27 5.33 -1.85
N LEU A 211 -25.35 4.43 -2.13
CA LEU A 211 -24.65 4.29 -3.41
C LEU A 211 -25.32 3.23 -4.29
N LYS A 212 -25.14 3.36 -5.59
CA LYS A 212 -25.55 2.37 -6.59
C LYS A 212 -24.39 2.07 -7.53
N ASN A 213 -24.27 0.83 -7.96
CA ASN A 213 -23.21 0.40 -8.88
C ASN A 213 -23.10 1.32 -10.10
N ASP A 214 -21.89 1.72 -10.46
CA ASP A 214 -21.55 2.63 -11.57
C ASP A 214 -22.16 4.07 -11.49
N GLN A 215 -22.87 4.40 -10.39
CA GLN A 215 -23.50 5.71 -10.22
C GLN A 215 -22.73 6.64 -9.28
N TYR A 216 -21.46 6.34 -9.01
CA TYR A 216 -20.60 7.21 -8.20
C TYR A 216 -19.13 7.15 -8.65
N ILE A 217 -18.39 8.16 -8.26
CA ILE A 217 -16.95 8.29 -8.48
C ILE A 217 -16.28 8.37 -7.12
N VAL A 218 -15.18 7.62 -6.93
CA VAL A 218 -14.46 7.63 -5.66
C VAL A 218 -13.23 8.54 -5.74
N ILE A 219 -13.07 9.34 -4.72
CA ILE A 219 -11.88 10.19 -4.50
C ILE A 219 -11.15 9.67 -3.26
N VAL A 220 -9.86 9.37 -3.40
CA VAL A 220 -8.99 8.95 -2.31
C VAL A 220 -7.87 9.97 -2.15
N GLY A 221 -7.93 10.77 -1.12
CA GLY A 221 -6.92 11.77 -0.79
C GLY A 221 -5.66 11.18 -0.12
N THR A 222 -4.88 12.04 0.53
CA THR A 222 -3.66 11.62 1.24
C THR A 222 -3.26 12.58 2.36
N GLY A 223 -2.75 12.06 3.48
CA GLY A 223 -2.04 12.86 4.48
C GLY A 223 -0.61 13.25 4.07
N LEU A 224 -0.20 12.96 2.84
CA LEU A 224 1.18 13.11 2.37
C LEU A 224 1.33 14.26 1.33
N ALA A 225 0.56 15.35 1.44
CA ALA A 225 0.58 16.46 0.49
C ALA A 225 2.00 16.99 0.18
N LYS A 226 2.84 17.09 1.20
CA LYS A 226 4.26 17.53 1.09
C LYS A 226 5.14 16.66 0.18
N TRP A 227 4.71 15.45 -0.18
CA TRP A 227 5.43 14.59 -1.12
C TRP A 227 5.10 14.88 -2.58
N TYR A 228 4.04 15.67 -2.82
CA TYR A 228 3.61 16.10 -4.15
C TYR A 228 4.17 17.45 -4.52
N THR A 229 4.14 18.39 -3.58
CA THR A 229 4.62 19.77 -3.76
C THR A 229 5.04 20.39 -2.43
N ILE A 230 5.96 21.35 -2.45
CA ILE A 230 6.31 22.17 -1.29
C ILE A 230 5.19 23.14 -0.92
N ASN A 231 4.32 23.50 -1.86
CA ASN A 231 3.17 24.38 -1.64
C ASN A 231 1.89 23.57 -1.37
N GLU A 232 1.74 23.09 -0.12
CA GLU A 232 0.58 22.30 0.28
C GLU A 232 -0.77 23.06 0.12
N GLU A 233 -0.78 24.39 0.20
CA GLU A 233 -1.99 25.18 -0.02
C GLU A 233 -2.48 25.08 -1.47
N LYS A 234 -1.56 25.19 -2.43
CA LYS A 234 -1.87 24.96 -3.84
C LYS A 234 -2.35 23.53 -4.10
N PHE A 235 -1.76 22.54 -3.41
CA PHE A 235 -2.22 21.16 -3.48
C PHE A 235 -3.70 21.04 -3.08
N TYR A 236 -4.08 21.53 -1.89
CA TYR A 236 -5.46 21.44 -1.41
C TYR A 236 -6.43 22.24 -2.29
N PHE A 237 -6.04 23.46 -2.69
CA PHE A 237 -6.85 24.29 -3.57
C PHE A 237 -7.16 23.60 -4.90
N ASN A 238 -6.13 23.10 -5.60
CA ASN A 238 -6.33 22.44 -6.88
C ASN A 238 -7.05 21.10 -6.72
N PHE A 239 -6.87 20.40 -5.61
CA PHE A 239 -7.60 19.16 -5.34
C PHE A 239 -9.11 19.41 -5.21
N VAL A 240 -9.52 20.47 -4.53
CA VAL A 240 -10.93 20.92 -4.48
C VAL A 240 -11.43 21.26 -5.88
N LYS A 241 -10.67 22.02 -6.68
CA LYS A 241 -11.03 22.34 -8.07
C LYS A 241 -11.19 21.11 -8.96
N ILE A 242 -10.36 20.08 -8.79
CA ILE A 242 -10.53 18.81 -9.51
C ILE A 242 -11.87 18.16 -9.12
N ILE A 243 -12.22 18.15 -7.82
CA ILE A 243 -13.50 17.60 -7.38
C ILE A 243 -14.68 18.39 -7.98
N ASP A 244 -14.61 19.74 -7.99
CA ASP A 244 -15.64 20.60 -8.59
C ASP A 244 -15.82 20.29 -10.08
N ASN A 245 -14.72 20.17 -10.83
CA ASN A 245 -14.78 19.80 -12.26
C ASN A 245 -15.44 18.43 -12.48
N ILE A 246 -15.10 17.44 -11.66
CA ILE A 246 -15.73 16.13 -11.71
C ILE A 246 -17.24 16.23 -11.41
N LYS A 247 -17.66 17.00 -10.41
CA LYS A 247 -19.08 17.22 -10.09
C LYS A 247 -19.83 17.88 -11.25
N VAL A 248 -19.24 18.89 -11.87
CA VAL A 248 -19.83 19.58 -13.04
C VAL A 248 -19.96 18.62 -14.23
N LYS A 249 -18.94 17.82 -14.48
CA LYS A 249 -18.93 16.86 -15.58
C LYS A 249 -19.88 15.67 -15.37
N TYR A 250 -20.10 15.27 -14.13
CA TYR A 250 -20.95 14.13 -13.78
C TYR A 250 -22.05 14.49 -12.77
N PRO A 251 -23.00 15.38 -13.14
CA PRO A 251 -24.01 15.88 -12.19
C PRO A 251 -24.97 14.79 -11.67
N ALA A 252 -25.11 13.68 -12.42
CA ALA A 252 -25.94 12.55 -12.00
C ALA A 252 -25.19 11.52 -11.12
N LYS A 253 -23.87 11.62 -10.97
CA LYS A 253 -23.09 10.68 -10.15
C LYS A 253 -22.76 11.26 -8.79
N LYS A 254 -22.89 10.45 -7.75
CA LYS A 254 -22.39 10.83 -6.41
C LYS A 254 -20.87 10.86 -6.39
N ILE A 255 -20.29 11.81 -5.69
CA ILE A 255 -18.86 11.81 -5.41
C ILE A 255 -18.65 11.30 -3.99
N VAL A 256 -17.76 10.33 -3.85
CA VAL A 256 -17.46 9.64 -2.59
C VAL A 256 -16.03 9.96 -2.17
N TRP A 257 -15.84 10.50 -0.99
CA TRP A 257 -14.54 10.52 -0.33
C TRP A 257 -14.35 9.21 0.43
N LEU A 258 -13.30 8.46 0.10
CA LEU A 258 -12.93 7.23 0.80
C LEU A 258 -11.53 7.36 1.41
N SER A 259 -11.41 7.28 2.73
CA SER A 259 -10.10 7.21 3.39
C SER A 259 -9.55 5.79 3.33
N HIS A 260 -8.39 5.61 2.70
CA HIS A 260 -7.74 4.32 2.48
C HIS A 260 -6.59 4.05 3.47
N VAL A 261 -6.11 5.09 4.13
CA VAL A 261 -5.20 5.03 5.28
C VAL A 261 -5.88 5.75 6.44
N THR A 262 -6.32 5.00 7.43
CA THR A 262 -7.09 5.47 8.59
C THR A 262 -6.33 5.31 9.89
N THR A 263 -5.00 5.29 9.82
CA THR A 263 -4.12 5.17 10.98
C THR A 263 -4.42 6.26 12.01
N PRO A 264 -4.34 5.94 13.32
CA PRO A 264 -4.50 6.94 14.37
C PRO A 264 -3.47 8.07 14.33
N GLU A 265 -2.33 7.88 13.66
CA GLU A 265 -1.31 8.92 13.48
C GLU A 265 -1.76 9.93 12.41
N PRO A 266 -2.08 11.19 12.80
CA PRO A 266 -2.64 12.18 11.88
C PRO A 266 -1.76 12.44 10.65
N ALA A 267 -0.44 12.48 10.81
CA ALA A 267 0.50 12.80 9.72
C ALA A 267 0.49 11.79 8.56
N LEU A 268 -0.08 10.60 8.77
CA LEU A 268 -0.14 9.52 7.76
C LEU A 268 -1.57 9.25 7.31
N SER A 269 -2.58 9.70 8.06
CA SER A 269 -3.99 9.43 7.80
C SER A 269 -4.56 10.28 6.66
N ASP A 270 -5.39 9.68 5.81
CA ASP A 270 -6.13 10.40 4.77
C ASP A 270 -7.18 11.34 5.38
N ASN A 271 -7.65 11.05 6.60
CA ASN A 271 -8.53 11.92 7.35
C ASN A 271 -7.91 13.31 7.65
N THR A 272 -6.58 13.41 7.65
CA THR A 272 -5.90 14.69 7.82
C THR A 272 -6.16 15.63 6.65
N MET A 273 -6.10 15.14 5.42
CA MET A 273 -6.44 15.94 4.24
C MET A 273 -7.91 16.36 4.26
N LEU A 274 -8.81 15.43 4.58
CA LEU A 274 -10.23 15.72 4.75
C LEU A 274 -10.46 16.86 5.75
N ASN A 275 -9.86 16.79 6.94
CA ASN A 275 -9.99 17.78 7.98
C ASN A 275 -9.41 19.14 7.56
N ILE A 276 -8.27 19.17 6.86
CA ILE A 276 -7.66 20.40 6.35
C ILE A 276 -8.57 21.08 5.32
N ILE A 277 -9.09 20.32 4.36
CA ILE A 277 -9.99 20.86 3.34
C ILE A 277 -11.29 21.39 3.99
N ASN A 278 -11.89 20.64 4.89
CA ASN A 278 -13.10 21.09 5.60
C ASN A 278 -12.86 22.36 6.41
N SER A 279 -11.73 22.44 7.12
CA SER A 279 -11.37 23.63 7.88
C SER A 279 -11.12 24.88 7.02
N LYS A 280 -10.52 24.69 5.83
CA LYS A 280 -10.17 25.81 4.93
C LYS A 280 -11.32 26.25 4.03
N TYR A 281 -12.24 25.36 3.68
CA TYR A 281 -13.28 25.57 2.67
C TYR A 281 -14.69 25.28 3.21
N ASP A 282 -15.01 25.76 4.41
CA ASP A 282 -16.35 25.74 5.00
C ASP A 282 -17.02 24.35 4.96
N ASN A 283 -16.35 23.34 5.50
CA ASN A 283 -16.82 21.95 5.50
C ASN A 283 -17.15 21.41 4.09
N TYR A 284 -16.36 21.83 3.10
CA TYR A 284 -16.59 21.52 1.69
C TYR A 284 -16.83 20.03 1.43
N ILE A 285 -15.99 19.15 1.98
CA ILE A 285 -16.12 17.70 1.74
C ILE A 285 -17.40 17.17 2.37
N ASP A 286 -17.64 17.48 3.65
CA ASP A 286 -18.83 16.97 4.36
C ASP A 286 -20.14 17.49 3.77
N LYS A 287 -20.16 18.70 3.20
CA LYS A 287 -21.33 19.29 2.54
C LYS A 287 -21.60 18.74 1.14
N ASN A 288 -20.56 18.30 0.43
CA ASN A 288 -20.64 18.05 -1.00
C ASN A 288 -20.44 16.59 -1.41
N LEU A 289 -19.86 15.75 -0.53
CA LEU A 289 -19.50 14.37 -0.85
C LEU A 289 -20.14 13.38 0.12
N VAL A 290 -20.28 12.14 -0.31
CA VAL A 290 -20.49 11.03 0.61
C VAL A 290 -19.16 10.70 1.25
N VAL A 291 -19.06 10.75 2.58
CA VAL A 291 -17.80 10.58 3.30
C VAL A 291 -17.71 9.21 3.95
N ILE A 292 -16.66 8.46 3.64
CA ILE A 292 -16.33 7.16 4.23
C ILE A 292 -14.94 7.28 4.84
N LYS A 293 -14.88 7.59 6.14
CA LYS A 293 -13.66 7.85 6.90
C LYS A 293 -13.42 6.91 8.08
N GLU A 294 -14.34 6.01 8.32
CA GLU A 294 -14.27 5.02 9.38
C GLU A 294 -13.23 3.91 9.10
N GLN A 295 -12.77 3.28 10.16
CA GLN A 295 -11.78 2.19 10.12
C GLN A 295 -12.45 0.86 9.76
N VAL A 296 -12.64 0.62 8.46
CA VAL A 296 -13.20 -0.66 7.96
C VAL A 296 -12.10 -1.67 7.62
N LEU A 297 -12.48 -2.91 7.32
CA LEU A 297 -11.56 -3.88 6.72
C LEU A 297 -11.27 -3.51 5.26
N PRO A 298 -10.07 -3.83 4.73
CA PRO A 298 -9.71 -3.53 3.33
C PRO A 298 -10.68 -4.05 2.30
N VAL A 299 -11.27 -5.22 2.53
CA VAL A 299 -12.28 -5.80 1.62
C VAL A 299 -13.48 -4.87 1.44
N PHE A 300 -13.91 -4.19 2.47
CA PHE A 300 -15.01 -3.22 2.41
C PHE A 300 -14.69 -2.05 1.49
N ALA A 301 -13.50 -1.46 1.68
CA ALA A 301 -13.02 -0.39 0.82
C ALA A 301 -12.85 -0.87 -0.64
N ARG A 302 -12.37 -2.11 -0.84
CA ARG A 302 -12.21 -2.71 -2.17
C ARG A 302 -13.56 -2.86 -2.90
N ILE A 303 -14.59 -3.32 -2.23
CA ILE A 303 -15.94 -3.41 -2.81
C ILE A 303 -16.45 -2.03 -3.24
N ILE A 304 -16.31 -1.01 -2.39
CA ILE A 304 -16.71 0.37 -2.74
C ILE A 304 -15.93 0.86 -3.97
N LEU A 305 -14.62 0.64 -4.03
CA LEU A 305 -13.77 1.01 -5.17
C LEU A 305 -14.15 0.21 -6.44
N GLY A 306 -14.50 -1.06 -6.27
CA GLY A 306 -14.84 -1.99 -7.35
C GLY A 306 -16.18 -1.75 -8.02
N HIS A 307 -17.08 -1.02 -7.38
CA HIS A 307 -18.40 -0.66 -7.92
C HIS A 307 -18.54 0.81 -8.32
N ALA A 308 -17.41 1.58 -8.26
CA ALA A 308 -17.35 2.94 -8.75
C ALA A 308 -17.26 2.97 -10.28
N TYR A 309 -17.71 4.05 -10.90
CA TYR A 309 -17.51 4.31 -12.34
C TYR A 309 -16.01 4.43 -12.65
N PHE A 310 -15.30 5.25 -11.89
CA PHE A 310 -13.84 5.26 -11.80
C PHE A 310 -13.39 5.81 -10.44
N THR A 311 -12.09 5.70 -10.16
CA THR A 311 -11.46 6.25 -8.94
C THR A 311 -10.38 7.27 -9.32
N LEU A 312 -10.33 8.42 -8.62
CA LEU A 312 -9.17 9.32 -8.58
C LEU A 312 -8.45 9.14 -7.24
N THR A 313 -7.16 8.83 -7.26
CA THR A 313 -6.48 8.46 -6.02
C THR A 313 -5.04 8.95 -5.90
N CYS A 314 -4.70 9.41 -4.69
CA CYS A 314 -3.35 9.64 -4.21
C CYS A 314 -2.72 8.40 -3.55
N ARG A 315 -3.44 7.27 -3.44
CA ARG A 315 -2.98 6.04 -2.80
C ARG A 315 -2.88 4.89 -3.80
N MET A 316 -1.67 4.37 -4.02
CA MET A 316 -1.43 3.30 -4.99
C MET A 316 -2.34 2.08 -4.78
N HIS A 317 -2.48 1.61 -3.55
CA HIS A 317 -3.29 0.41 -3.28
C HIS A 317 -4.81 0.64 -3.39
N ALA A 318 -5.29 1.88 -3.34
CA ALA A 318 -6.68 2.18 -3.71
C ALA A 318 -6.88 1.97 -5.22
N ALA A 319 -5.90 2.42 -6.05
CA ALA A 319 -5.91 2.10 -7.48
C ALA A 319 -5.81 0.59 -7.74
N VAL A 320 -4.91 -0.12 -7.04
CA VAL A 320 -4.81 -1.59 -7.12
C VAL A 320 -6.17 -2.23 -6.83
N SER A 321 -6.90 -1.75 -5.81
CA SER A 321 -8.23 -2.27 -5.48
C SER A 321 -9.26 -2.01 -6.57
N SER A 322 -9.30 -0.81 -7.16
CA SER A 322 -10.18 -0.50 -8.30
C SER A 322 -9.87 -1.39 -9.50
N PHE A 323 -8.61 -1.46 -9.92
CA PHE A 323 -8.19 -2.30 -11.04
C PHE A 323 -8.46 -3.78 -10.80
N GLN A 324 -8.17 -4.28 -9.59
CA GLN A 324 -8.38 -5.68 -9.21
C GLN A 324 -9.84 -6.10 -9.36
N MET A 325 -10.76 -5.17 -9.12
CA MET A 325 -12.20 -5.32 -9.32
C MET A 325 -12.67 -4.97 -10.74
N GLY A 326 -11.75 -4.71 -11.68
CA GLY A 326 -12.06 -4.45 -13.08
C GLY A 326 -12.42 -2.99 -13.41
N LYS A 327 -12.24 -2.04 -12.47
CA LYS A 327 -12.60 -0.62 -12.69
C LYS A 327 -11.38 0.27 -12.89
N PRO A 328 -11.46 1.32 -13.75
CA PRO A 328 -10.35 2.22 -13.98
C PRO A 328 -10.06 3.13 -12.79
N ALA A 329 -8.78 3.48 -12.60
CA ALA A 329 -8.34 4.43 -11.59
C ALA A 329 -7.28 5.39 -12.14
N ILE A 330 -7.49 6.70 -11.94
CA ILE A 330 -6.49 7.75 -12.20
C ILE A 330 -5.60 7.86 -10.97
N CYS A 331 -4.31 7.63 -11.14
CA CYS A 331 -3.34 7.63 -10.06
C CYS A 331 -2.53 8.92 -10.07
N LEU A 332 -2.58 9.70 -8.99
CA LEU A 332 -1.65 10.79 -8.74
C LEU A 332 -0.40 10.23 -8.06
N SER A 333 0.69 10.13 -8.81
CA SER A 333 1.95 9.49 -8.38
C SER A 333 2.89 10.51 -7.73
N TYR A 334 3.47 10.13 -6.59
CA TYR A 334 4.55 10.88 -5.94
C TYR A 334 5.86 10.08 -5.83
N SER A 335 5.89 8.84 -6.34
CA SER A 335 7.06 7.98 -6.25
C SER A 335 7.08 6.88 -7.31
N SER A 336 8.25 6.29 -7.54
CA SER A 336 8.49 5.25 -8.57
C SER A 336 7.62 3.98 -8.42
N LYS A 337 7.06 3.70 -7.22
CA LYS A 337 6.18 2.53 -7.01
C LYS A 337 4.93 2.53 -7.89
N TYR A 338 4.36 3.70 -8.20
CA TYR A 338 3.20 3.78 -9.11
C TYR A 338 3.60 3.38 -10.52
N LYS A 339 4.77 3.84 -10.98
CA LYS A 339 5.32 3.44 -12.26
C LYS A 339 5.55 1.93 -12.29
N GLY A 340 6.22 1.37 -11.30
CA GLY A 340 6.53 -0.07 -11.24
C GLY A 340 5.30 -0.96 -11.16
N VAL A 341 4.33 -0.63 -10.29
CA VAL A 341 3.17 -1.50 -10.02
C VAL A 341 2.02 -1.27 -11.00
N ILE A 342 1.73 -0.02 -11.37
CA ILE A 342 0.56 0.35 -12.19
C ILE A 342 0.94 0.60 -13.65
N SER A 343 1.89 1.54 -13.92
CA SER A 343 2.27 1.88 -15.29
C SER A 343 2.80 0.68 -16.06
N ASP A 344 3.84 0.08 -15.51
CA ASP A 344 4.59 -0.99 -16.17
C ASP A 344 4.03 -2.36 -15.76
N GLY A 345 3.83 -2.57 -14.45
CA GLY A 345 3.36 -3.84 -13.89
C GLY A 345 1.96 -4.25 -14.34
N LEU A 346 1.02 -3.31 -14.42
CA LEU A 346 -0.34 -3.52 -14.91
C LEU A 346 -0.53 -3.06 -16.37
N ASN A 347 0.47 -2.44 -17.00
CA ASN A 347 0.37 -1.83 -18.33
C ASN A 347 -0.76 -0.78 -18.46
N MET A 348 -0.87 0.10 -17.43
CA MET A 348 -1.86 1.18 -17.34
C MET A 348 -1.22 2.57 -17.28
N LYS A 349 -0.14 2.79 -18.04
CA LYS A 349 0.61 4.06 -18.10
C LYS A 349 -0.29 5.28 -18.34
N ASN A 350 -1.31 5.14 -19.19
CA ASN A 350 -2.21 6.24 -19.53
C ASN A 350 -3.07 6.73 -18.35
N LEU A 351 -3.16 5.98 -17.25
CA LEU A 351 -3.92 6.32 -16.06
C LEU A 351 -3.06 6.76 -14.88
N VAL A 352 -1.74 6.90 -15.07
CA VAL A 352 -0.82 7.44 -14.06
C VAL A 352 -0.41 8.85 -14.44
N ILE A 353 -0.44 9.76 -13.49
CA ILE A 353 0.03 11.13 -13.56
C ILE A 353 1.24 11.27 -12.63
N GLU A 354 2.40 11.62 -13.16
CA GLU A 354 3.59 11.94 -12.36
C GLU A 354 3.35 13.31 -11.70
N ALA A 355 2.82 13.28 -10.46
CA ALA A 355 2.30 14.46 -9.78
C ALA A 355 3.25 15.01 -8.68
N LYS A 356 4.49 14.50 -8.59
CA LYS A 356 5.53 15.05 -7.71
C LYS A 356 6.28 16.17 -8.42
N ASP A 357 5.61 17.31 -8.60
CA ASP A 357 6.17 18.47 -9.29
C ASP A 357 5.41 19.74 -8.87
N ASP A 358 6.14 20.76 -8.40
CA ASP A 358 5.56 22.04 -7.99
C ASP A 358 4.87 22.79 -9.12
N GLU A 359 5.41 22.74 -10.36
CA GLU A 359 4.84 23.45 -11.51
C GLU A 359 3.52 22.83 -11.96
N ILE A 360 3.41 21.50 -11.91
CA ILE A 360 2.14 20.80 -12.18
C ILE A 360 1.03 21.29 -11.25
N TRP A 361 1.31 21.41 -9.96
CA TRP A 361 0.32 21.88 -8.97
C TRP A 361 0.04 23.37 -9.06
N LYS A 362 0.88 24.17 -9.68
CA LYS A 362 0.61 25.60 -9.90
C LYS A 362 -0.45 25.81 -10.97
N ASN A 363 -0.32 25.13 -12.12
CA ASN A 363 -1.04 25.56 -13.31
C ASN A 363 -1.69 24.43 -14.14
N GLU A 364 -1.27 23.16 -14.02
CA GLU A 364 -1.57 22.15 -15.03
C GLU A 364 -2.37 20.95 -14.52
N ILE A 365 -2.31 20.63 -13.22
CA ILE A 365 -2.85 19.38 -12.69
C ILE A 365 -4.32 19.15 -13.06
N ILE A 366 -5.13 20.21 -13.05
CA ILE A 366 -6.55 20.13 -13.40
C ILE A 366 -6.73 19.66 -14.84
N LYS A 367 -6.05 20.32 -15.79
CA LYS A 367 -6.09 19.95 -17.23
C LYS A 367 -5.59 18.54 -17.48
N ILE A 368 -4.55 18.12 -16.75
CA ILE A 368 -4.00 16.77 -16.88
C ILE A 368 -5.02 15.73 -16.39
N VAL A 369 -5.68 15.98 -15.25
CA VAL A 369 -6.73 15.09 -14.74
C VAL A 369 -7.90 15.03 -15.72
N ASP A 370 -8.36 16.17 -16.22
CA ASP A 370 -9.47 16.22 -17.19
C ASP A 370 -9.17 15.39 -18.46
N LYS A 371 -7.95 15.48 -19.00
CA LYS A 371 -7.50 14.62 -20.12
C LYS A 371 -7.52 13.13 -19.78
N LYS A 372 -7.21 12.76 -18.55
CA LYS A 372 -7.29 11.34 -18.12
C LYS A 372 -8.74 10.87 -17.98
N ILE A 373 -9.62 11.75 -17.53
CA ILE A 373 -11.06 11.47 -17.49
C ILE A 373 -11.61 11.30 -18.92
N GLU A 374 -11.28 12.19 -19.85
CA GLU A 374 -11.65 12.05 -21.26
C GLU A 374 -11.12 10.76 -21.89
N TYR A 375 -9.89 10.36 -21.53
CA TYR A 375 -9.33 9.11 -21.98
C TYR A 375 -10.12 7.91 -21.45
N ILE A 376 -10.56 7.91 -20.17
CA ILE A 376 -11.42 6.87 -19.62
C ILE A 376 -12.75 6.82 -20.38
N GLU A 377 -13.43 7.96 -20.57
CA GLU A 377 -14.72 8.01 -21.25
C GLU A 377 -14.64 7.45 -22.67
N LYS A 378 -13.64 7.89 -23.42
CA LYS A 378 -13.46 7.47 -24.82
C LYS A 378 -13.15 5.97 -24.97
N ASN A 379 -12.52 5.36 -23.97
CA ASN A 379 -12.00 4.00 -24.09
C ASN A 379 -12.57 3.06 -23.00
N TYR A 380 -13.72 3.39 -22.41
CA TYR A 380 -14.19 2.73 -21.17
C TYR A 380 -14.27 1.21 -21.31
N ASP A 381 -15.01 0.69 -22.30
CA ASP A 381 -15.22 -0.74 -22.48
C ASP A 381 -13.91 -1.49 -22.79
N GLU A 382 -13.07 -0.90 -23.65
CA GLU A 382 -11.75 -1.45 -23.96
C GLU A 382 -10.85 -1.50 -22.72
N LEU A 383 -10.91 -0.46 -21.88
CA LEU A 383 -10.17 -0.42 -20.61
C LEU A 383 -10.62 -1.52 -19.67
N LEU A 384 -11.93 -1.78 -19.53
CA LEU A 384 -12.42 -2.85 -18.66
C LEU A 384 -11.88 -4.22 -19.09
N ILE A 385 -11.89 -4.52 -20.39
CA ILE A 385 -11.34 -5.75 -20.96
C ILE A 385 -9.83 -5.85 -20.68
N LYS A 386 -9.09 -4.79 -20.96
CA LYS A 386 -7.65 -4.73 -20.76
C LYS A 386 -7.27 -4.87 -19.29
N ILE A 387 -7.98 -4.19 -18.38
CA ILE A 387 -7.77 -4.28 -16.94
C ILE A 387 -7.96 -5.72 -16.47
N LYS A 388 -9.08 -6.35 -16.84
CA LYS A 388 -9.40 -7.73 -16.44
C LYS A 388 -8.31 -8.72 -16.86
N LYS A 389 -7.83 -8.62 -18.12
CA LYS A 389 -6.74 -9.44 -18.63
C LYS A 389 -5.44 -9.24 -17.83
N ASN A 390 -5.02 -7.98 -17.67
CA ASN A 390 -3.73 -7.68 -17.05
C ASN A 390 -3.74 -7.99 -15.53
N VAL A 391 -4.87 -7.84 -14.86
CA VAL A 391 -5.04 -8.27 -13.47
C VAL A 391 -4.91 -9.78 -13.34
N ALA A 392 -5.50 -10.56 -14.26
CA ALA A 392 -5.36 -12.00 -14.27
C ALA A 392 -3.88 -12.43 -14.41
N ASP A 393 -3.13 -11.76 -15.30
CA ASP A 393 -1.68 -12.02 -15.45
C ASP A 393 -0.90 -11.67 -14.17
N CYS A 394 -1.24 -10.59 -13.48
CA CYS A 394 -0.64 -10.24 -12.19
C CYS A 394 -0.95 -11.29 -11.12
N LYS A 395 -2.23 -11.73 -11.00
CA LYS A 395 -2.64 -12.79 -10.06
C LYS A 395 -1.85 -14.08 -10.29
N ASN A 396 -1.77 -14.54 -11.53
CA ASN A 396 -1.06 -15.76 -11.89
C ASN A 396 0.43 -15.73 -11.50
N LYS A 397 1.08 -14.55 -11.67
CA LYS A 397 2.48 -14.37 -11.25
C LYS A 397 2.64 -14.45 -9.72
N VAL A 398 1.70 -13.84 -8.97
CA VAL A 398 1.73 -13.91 -7.50
C VAL A 398 1.47 -15.33 -7.02
N GLU A 399 0.50 -16.05 -7.59
CA GLU A 399 0.21 -17.45 -7.23
C GLU A 399 1.41 -18.34 -7.42
N LYS A 400 2.09 -18.27 -8.58
CA LYS A 400 3.36 -19.00 -8.83
C LYS A 400 4.43 -18.67 -7.79
N THR A 401 4.57 -17.39 -7.44
CA THR A 401 5.48 -16.96 -6.38
C THR A 401 5.14 -17.59 -5.03
N MET A 402 3.86 -17.69 -4.69
CA MET A 402 3.42 -18.31 -3.44
C MET A 402 3.65 -19.82 -3.44
N ASP A 403 3.53 -20.49 -4.60
CA ASP A 403 3.89 -21.91 -4.76
C ASP A 403 5.39 -22.15 -4.51
N GLU A 404 6.27 -21.32 -5.10
CA GLU A 404 7.72 -21.38 -4.90
C GLU A 404 8.13 -21.14 -3.46
N ILE A 405 7.51 -20.13 -2.80
CA ILE A 405 7.77 -19.85 -1.39
C ILE A 405 7.34 -21.02 -0.53
N ALA A 406 6.15 -21.57 -0.76
CA ALA A 406 5.63 -22.70 0.01
C ALA A 406 6.52 -23.95 -0.14
N LEU A 407 7.03 -24.23 -1.33
CA LEU A 407 8.00 -25.32 -1.57
C LEU A 407 9.32 -25.09 -0.81
N THR A 408 9.77 -23.85 -0.73
CA THR A 408 11.00 -23.51 0.02
C THR A 408 10.83 -23.68 1.53
N LEU A 409 9.60 -23.58 2.04
CA LEU A 409 9.30 -23.65 3.47
C LEU A 409 8.97 -25.07 3.95
N LYS A 410 8.69 -26.00 3.06
CA LYS A 410 8.52 -27.43 3.33
C LYS A 410 9.87 -28.10 3.48
#